data_f3f10159ff3873247b4364ecfa3f2113
#
_entry.id   f3f10159ff3873247b4364ecfa3f2113
#
_cell.length_a   1.000
_cell.length_b   1.000
_cell.length_c   1.000
_cell.angle_alpha   90.00
_cell.angle_beta   90.00
_cell.angle_gamma   90.00
#
_symmetry.space_group_name_H-M   'P 1'
#
loop_
_entity.id
_entity.type
_entity.pdbx_description
1 polymer ?
#
loop_
_entity_poly.entity_id
_entity_poly.type
_entity_poly.pdbx_seq_one_letter_code
_entity_poly.pdbx_strand_id
1 'polypeptide(L)'
;MSLVDFKSVAAAQAVAWKSAIVGEVGPARIKVLRMDAQPYEAEVHDYNEGLLVLDGRLMLEVDAQTIVVEAGQMYLALAGTRHAVLPGSHGTLAVIDV
;
A
#
# COMPACT_ATOMS: atom_id res chain seq x y z
N MET A 1 -2.02 23.67 -2.59
CA MET A 1 -3.38 23.21 -2.30
C MET A 1 -3.32 21.90 -1.53
N SER A 2 -4.20 21.72 -0.55
CA SER A 2 -4.16 20.56 0.37
C SER A 2 -5.11 19.44 -0.01
N LEU A 3 -5.80 19.52 -1.15
CA LEU A 3 -6.64 18.43 -1.63
C LEU A 3 -5.79 17.44 -2.43
N VAL A 4 -5.83 16.17 -2.03
CA VAL A 4 -5.09 15.09 -2.70
C VAL A 4 -6.08 14.13 -3.33
N ASP A 5 -5.97 13.93 -4.63
CA ASP A 5 -6.69 12.88 -5.34
C ASP A 5 -5.76 11.69 -5.53
N PHE A 6 -5.89 10.68 -4.66
CA PHE A 6 -5.01 9.53 -4.65
C PHE A 6 -5.01 8.76 -5.97
N LYS A 7 -6.19 8.57 -6.56
CA LYS A 7 -6.27 7.81 -7.81
C LYS A 7 -5.57 8.52 -8.96
N SER A 8 -5.71 9.84 -9.04
CA SER A 8 -5.04 10.65 -10.06
C SER A 8 -3.53 10.61 -9.90
N VAL A 9 -3.03 10.72 -8.66
CA VAL A 9 -1.59 10.65 -8.40
C VAL A 9 -1.05 9.27 -8.74
N ALA A 10 -1.74 8.20 -8.34
CA ALA A 10 -1.32 6.83 -8.64
C ALA A 10 -1.30 6.57 -10.15
N ALA A 11 -2.34 7.00 -10.88
CA ALA A 11 -2.42 6.81 -12.32
C ALA A 11 -1.30 7.55 -13.08
N ALA A 12 -0.81 8.66 -12.54
CA ALA A 12 0.27 9.44 -13.13
C ALA A 12 1.66 8.84 -12.88
N GLN A 13 1.79 7.86 -11.99
CA GLN A 13 3.09 7.22 -11.72
C GLN A 13 3.51 6.37 -12.91
N ALA A 14 4.70 6.65 -13.47
CA ALA A 14 5.24 5.90 -14.58
C ALA A 14 5.61 4.46 -14.20
N VAL A 15 5.98 4.25 -12.93
CA VAL A 15 6.44 2.96 -12.42
C VAL A 15 5.49 2.50 -11.32
N ALA A 16 4.91 1.31 -11.48
CA ALA A 16 4.09 0.68 -10.46
C ALA A 16 4.93 0.34 -9.22
N TRP A 17 4.29 0.28 -8.06
CA TRP A 17 4.89 -0.04 -6.75
C TRP A 17 5.85 1.02 -6.22
N LYS A 18 6.18 2.03 -7.01
CA LYS A 18 6.95 3.17 -6.55
C LYS A 18 6.01 4.19 -5.92
N SER A 19 6.11 4.37 -4.62
CA SER A 19 5.23 5.28 -3.90
C SER A 19 5.64 6.74 -4.09
N ALA A 20 4.62 7.62 -4.11
CA ALA A 20 4.78 9.06 -4.04
C ALA A 20 4.28 9.54 -2.69
N ILE A 21 5.05 10.38 -2.01
CA ILE A 21 4.62 11.02 -0.76
C ILE A 21 3.68 12.16 -1.13
N VAL A 22 2.46 12.11 -0.63
CA VAL A 22 1.43 13.12 -0.94
C VAL A 22 1.09 14.00 0.26
N GLY A 23 1.58 13.67 1.45
CA GLY A 23 1.35 14.49 2.63
C GLY A 23 1.97 13.88 3.87
N GLU A 24 1.90 14.65 4.97
CA GLU A 24 2.40 14.25 6.27
C GLU A 24 1.40 14.67 7.35
N VAL A 25 1.25 13.84 8.37
CA VAL A 25 0.44 14.15 9.55
C VAL A 25 1.29 13.77 10.77
N GLY A 26 1.79 14.79 11.51
CA GLY A 26 2.79 14.54 12.55
C GLY A 26 4.00 13.82 11.98
N PRO A 27 4.48 12.75 12.60
CA PRO A 27 5.57 11.95 12.06
C PRO A 27 5.14 11.01 10.93
N ALA A 28 3.84 10.85 10.69
CA ALA A 28 3.33 9.93 9.69
C ALA A 28 3.42 10.52 8.27
N ARG A 29 3.84 9.69 7.33
CA ARG A 29 3.85 10.01 5.91
C ARG A 29 2.68 9.31 5.25
N ILE A 30 2.02 10.01 4.34
CA ILE A 30 0.95 9.47 3.53
C ILE A 30 1.48 9.33 2.12
N LYS A 31 1.46 8.11 1.60
CA LYS A 31 1.97 7.77 0.29
C LYS A 31 0.88 7.12 -0.54
N VAL A 32 1.06 7.13 -1.84
CA VAL A 32 0.19 6.42 -2.77
C VAL A 32 1.02 5.73 -3.82
N LEU A 33 0.56 4.56 -4.27
CA LEU A 33 1.18 3.82 -5.36
C LEU A 33 0.13 3.13 -6.21
N ARG A 34 0.55 2.76 -7.42
CA ARG A 34 -0.24 1.98 -8.35
C ARG A 34 0.22 0.51 -8.29
N MET A 35 -0.72 -0.41 -8.14
CA MET A 35 -0.47 -1.85 -8.17
C MET A 35 -0.69 -2.37 -9.59
N ASP A 36 0.16 -3.30 -10.06
CA ASP A 36 0.18 -3.75 -11.44
C ASP A 36 0.01 -5.26 -11.63
N ALA A 37 -0.58 -5.94 -10.67
CA ALA A 37 -0.82 -7.38 -10.66
C ALA A 37 0.44 -8.24 -10.50
N GLN A 38 1.63 -7.67 -10.53
CA GLN A 38 2.87 -8.39 -10.30
C GLN A 38 3.13 -8.56 -8.80
N PRO A 39 3.85 -9.60 -8.40
CA PRO A 39 4.23 -9.75 -7.01
C PRO A 39 5.27 -8.71 -6.60
N TYR A 40 5.36 -8.44 -5.32
CA TYR A 40 6.38 -7.59 -4.75
C TYR A 40 7.07 -8.31 -3.60
N GLU A 41 8.34 -8.00 -3.40
CA GLU A 41 9.18 -8.68 -2.41
C GLU A 41 8.61 -8.58 -1.00
N ALA A 42 8.85 -9.63 -0.22
CA ALA A 42 8.49 -9.62 1.19
C ALA A 42 9.28 -8.57 1.95
N GLU A 43 8.58 -7.87 2.82
CA GLU A 43 9.14 -6.82 3.65
C GLU A 43 8.83 -7.07 5.12
N VAL A 44 9.73 -6.59 5.96
CA VAL A 44 9.53 -6.52 7.40
C VAL A 44 10.09 -5.19 7.88
N HIS A 45 9.33 -4.49 8.71
CA HIS A 45 9.72 -3.17 9.20
C HIS A 45 9.76 -3.16 10.72
N ASP A 46 10.44 -2.18 11.31
CA ASP A 46 10.46 -1.93 12.75
C ASP A 46 9.40 -0.92 13.19
N TYR A 47 8.45 -0.63 12.30
CA TYR A 47 7.30 0.24 12.53
C TYR A 47 6.05 -0.40 11.93
N ASN A 48 4.88 0.06 12.38
CA ASN A 48 3.61 -0.36 11.77
C ASN A 48 3.38 0.38 10.46
N GLU A 49 2.86 -0.33 9.46
CA GLU A 49 2.55 0.24 8.17
C GLU A 49 1.07 0.02 7.84
N GLY A 50 0.35 1.10 7.56
CA GLY A 50 -1.04 1.01 7.12
C GLY A 50 -1.12 0.86 5.60
N LEU A 51 -1.80 -0.18 5.14
CA LEU A 51 -2.01 -0.49 3.72
C LEU A 51 -3.50 -0.37 3.42
N LEU A 52 -3.90 0.77 2.88
CA LEU A 52 -5.31 1.11 2.62
C LEU A 52 -5.60 1.00 1.13
N VAL A 53 -6.48 0.08 0.75
CA VAL A 53 -6.89 -0.10 -0.64
C VAL A 53 -8.01 0.89 -0.96
N LEU A 54 -7.80 1.73 -1.96
CA LEU A 54 -8.76 2.74 -2.41
C LEU A 54 -9.61 2.25 -3.58
N ASP A 55 -9.00 1.48 -4.49
CA ASP A 55 -9.71 0.73 -5.52
C ASP A 55 -8.93 -0.54 -5.84
N GLY A 56 -9.58 -1.50 -6.47
CA GLY A 56 -8.99 -2.80 -6.75
C GLY A 56 -8.86 -3.65 -5.50
N ARG A 57 -7.76 -4.33 -5.37
CA ARG A 57 -7.49 -5.18 -4.21
C ARG A 57 -6.00 -5.41 -4.01
N LEU A 58 -5.63 -5.69 -2.77
CA LEU A 58 -4.29 -6.09 -2.39
C LEU A 58 -4.34 -7.53 -1.89
N MET A 59 -3.49 -8.38 -2.41
CA MET A 59 -3.36 -9.76 -1.96
C MET A 59 -2.03 -9.93 -1.25
N LEU A 60 -2.08 -10.29 0.03
CA LEU A 60 -0.90 -10.43 0.86
C LEU A 60 -0.73 -11.88 1.31
N GLU A 61 0.53 -12.26 1.51
CA GLU A 61 0.89 -13.45 2.26
C GLU A 61 1.52 -13.05 3.58
N VAL A 62 0.90 -13.47 4.68
CA VAL A 62 1.37 -13.23 6.04
C VAL A 62 1.25 -14.53 6.81
N ASP A 63 2.36 -15.01 7.40
CA ASP A 63 2.39 -16.26 8.17
C ASP A 63 1.80 -17.44 7.37
N ALA A 64 2.20 -17.56 6.10
CA ALA A 64 1.75 -18.60 5.16
C ALA A 64 0.25 -18.55 4.86
N GLN A 65 -0.44 -17.48 5.22
CA GLN A 65 -1.86 -17.27 4.92
C GLN A 65 -2.03 -16.16 3.90
N THR A 66 -3.02 -16.32 3.03
CA THR A 66 -3.41 -15.30 2.07
C THR A 66 -4.44 -14.37 2.71
N ILE A 67 -4.15 -13.08 2.69
CA ILE A 67 -5.06 -12.03 3.16
C ILE A 67 -5.44 -11.19 1.95
N VAL A 68 -6.75 -11.06 1.69
CA VAL A 68 -7.27 -10.21 0.62
C VAL A 68 -7.80 -8.92 1.26
N VAL A 69 -7.24 -7.79 0.83
CA VAL A 69 -7.68 -6.47 1.29
C VAL A 69 -8.45 -5.83 0.15
N GLU A 70 -9.74 -5.60 0.37
CA GLU A 70 -10.64 -5.02 -0.63
C GLU A 70 -10.69 -3.50 -0.53
N ALA A 71 -11.22 -2.86 -1.56
CA ALA A 71 -11.39 -1.39 -1.57
C ALA A 71 -12.14 -0.92 -0.32
N GLY A 72 -11.60 0.10 0.34
CA GLY A 72 -12.12 0.62 1.59
C GLY A 72 -11.64 -0.09 2.85
N GLN A 73 -10.83 -1.14 2.69
CA GLN A 73 -10.22 -1.86 3.81
C GLN A 73 -8.75 -1.49 3.96
N MET A 74 -8.27 -1.58 5.19
CA MET A 74 -6.85 -1.37 5.49
C MET A 74 -6.29 -2.58 6.23
N TYR A 75 -5.14 -3.06 5.78
CA TYR A 75 -4.34 -4.01 6.55
C TYR A 75 -3.26 -3.24 7.31
N LEU A 76 -3.21 -3.42 8.62
CA LEU A 76 -2.14 -2.86 9.43
C LEU A 76 -1.03 -3.90 9.57
N ALA A 77 0.03 -3.71 8.83
CA ALA A 77 1.22 -4.55 8.92
C ALA A 77 2.00 -4.16 10.16
N LEU A 78 1.94 -4.99 11.18
CA LEU A 78 2.59 -4.70 12.47
C LEU A 78 4.11 -4.82 12.36
N ALA A 79 4.81 -4.02 13.15
CA ALA A 79 6.26 -4.07 13.25
C ALA A 79 6.72 -5.52 13.54
N GLY A 80 7.75 -5.96 12.82
CA GLY A 80 8.30 -7.30 12.98
C GLY A 80 7.54 -8.40 12.26
N THR A 81 6.40 -8.11 11.64
CA THR A 81 5.64 -9.10 10.87
C THR A 81 5.99 -9.01 9.39
N ARG A 82 6.48 -10.12 8.85
CA ARG A 82 6.82 -10.21 7.43
C ARG A 82 5.54 -10.30 6.59
N HIS A 83 5.48 -9.50 5.54
CA HIS A 83 4.37 -9.52 4.58
C HIS A 83 4.91 -9.44 3.16
N ALA A 84 4.28 -10.17 2.25
CA ALA A 84 4.63 -10.20 0.84
C ALA A 84 3.40 -9.91 -0.01
N VAL A 85 3.61 -9.28 -1.15
CA VAL A 85 2.54 -9.03 -2.12
C VAL A 85 2.48 -10.20 -3.09
N LEU A 86 1.31 -10.80 -3.19
CA LEU A 86 1.03 -11.90 -4.12
C LEU A 86 0.61 -11.34 -5.50
N PRO A 87 0.75 -12.12 -6.57
CA PRO A 87 0.22 -11.77 -7.88
C PRO A 87 -1.29 -11.50 -7.82
N GLY A 88 -1.77 -10.59 -8.65
CA GLY A 88 -3.19 -10.25 -8.74
C GLY A 88 -3.59 -9.02 -7.94
N SER A 89 -2.66 -8.38 -7.23
CA SER A 89 -2.91 -7.09 -6.57
C SER A 89 -2.98 -5.99 -7.62
N HIS A 90 -4.07 -5.25 -7.68
CA HIS A 90 -4.24 -4.20 -8.68
C HIS A 90 -5.03 -3.03 -8.10
N GLY A 91 -4.90 -1.88 -8.73
CA GLY A 91 -5.59 -0.66 -8.34
C GLY A 91 -4.70 0.30 -7.58
N THR A 92 -5.28 1.06 -6.66
CA THR A 92 -4.64 2.14 -5.93
C THR A 92 -4.48 1.80 -4.46
N LEU A 93 -3.27 1.92 -3.96
CA LEU A 93 -2.92 1.65 -2.57
C LEU A 93 -2.39 2.93 -1.91
N ALA A 94 -2.99 3.32 -0.80
CA ALA A 94 -2.42 4.33 0.08
C ALA A 94 -1.60 3.64 1.17
N VAL A 95 -0.41 4.17 1.44
CA VAL A 95 0.50 3.63 2.44
C VAL A 95 0.75 4.71 3.49
N ILE A 96 0.53 4.36 4.74
CA ILE A 96 0.74 5.26 5.87
C ILE A 96 1.85 4.67 6.73
N ASP A 97 2.95 5.37 6.84
CA ASP A 97 4.10 4.93 7.64
C ASP A 97 4.84 6.10 8.30
N VAL A 98 5.93 5.83 8.92
CA VAL A 98 6.78 6.84 9.55
C VAL A 98 8.19 6.81 9.01
#